data_27d756892c0edab08749418871736fe3
#
_entry.id   27d756892c0edab08749418871736fe3
#
_cell.length_a   1.000
_cell.length_b   1.000
_cell.length_c   1.000
_cell.angle_alpha   90.00
_cell.angle_beta   90.00
_cell.angle_gamma   90.00
#
_symmetry.space_group_name_H-M   'P 1'
#
loop_
_entity.id
_entity.type
_entity.pdbx_description
1 polymer ?
#
loop_
_entity_poly.entity_id
_entity_poly.type
_entity_poly.pdbx_seq_one_letter_code
_entity_poly.pdbx_strand_id
1 'polypeptide(L)'
;MIQNDTIVALASPSGAGAIAVIRISGTEAITLSNSIFNSVSGKDITKQKTHTLHLGHIVDGTKVIDQVLLSIFKGPNSYTGENTIEISCHGSTYIQQQIIQVLLRKGCRMANAGEFTLRSFLNGKMDLSQAEAVADLISSDNEASHQIAMQQMRGGFSNEIKELRQELLNFASLIELELDFAEEDVAFADRTQFRELLNRIEFVLKRLIDSFAVGNVIKNGIPVAIVGEPNVGKSTLLNALLNEERAIVSEIAGTTRDTIEDELVIGGIGFRFIDTAGIRETADVIESLGIRKTFEKIEQAQVVLYLVDGSRLSVDGKLENLLLEVGKTRNQFPQKPIVVIINKMDLISPENVSIINEKLTTNNQQLTTIYISAKENIGVDELKNQLLSFVNTGALRNNETIVTNTRHYDSLLKALDEIQKVNYGLQTNISSDLMAIDIREALYHFGMITGEVTNDELLGNIFANFCIGK
;
A
#
# COMPACT_ATOMS: atom_id res chain seq x y z
N MET A 1 25.96 -7.31 4.32
CA MET A 1 27.02 -6.34 4.78
C MET A 1 26.96 -5.11 3.92
N ILE A 2 26.80 -3.93 4.49
CA ILE A 2 26.95 -2.67 3.74
C ILE A 2 28.41 -2.57 3.34
N GLN A 3 28.66 -2.52 2.04
CA GLN A 3 29.98 -2.14 1.55
C GLN A 3 30.12 -0.63 1.77
N ASN A 4 31.28 -0.19 2.29
CA ASN A 4 31.63 1.25 2.45
C ASN A 4 31.87 1.92 1.10
N ASP A 5 31.05 1.60 0.09
CA ASP A 5 31.13 2.09 -1.28
C ASP A 5 30.19 3.28 -1.51
N THR A 6 30.51 4.08 -2.51
CA THR A 6 29.66 5.18 -2.94
C THR A 6 28.77 4.72 -4.09
N ILE A 7 27.46 4.87 -3.91
CA ILE A 7 26.44 4.45 -4.86
C ILE A 7 25.88 5.62 -5.64
N VAL A 8 25.40 5.33 -6.86
CA VAL A 8 24.74 6.30 -7.74
C VAL A 8 23.51 5.70 -8.40
N ALA A 9 22.45 6.49 -8.52
CA ALA A 9 21.30 6.13 -9.36
C ALA A 9 20.54 7.37 -9.85
N LEU A 10 19.70 7.14 -10.87
CA LEU A 10 18.66 8.08 -11.27
C LEU A 10 17.55 8.04 -10.20
N ALA A 11 17.28 9.18 -9.57
CA ALA A 11 16.26 9.31 -8.51
C ALA A 11 14.91 9.82 -9.03
N SER A 12 14.86 10.40 -10.24
CA SER A 12 13.63 10.72 -10.97
C SER A 12 13.15 9.52 -11.79
N PRO A 13 11.87 9.50 -12.25
CA PRO A 13 11.38 8.46 -13.15
C PRO A 13 12.27 8.30 -14.39
N SER A 14 12.36 7.08 -14.93
CA SER A 14 13.10 6.79 -16.14
C SER A 14 12.42 7.42 -17.37
N GLY A 15 13.22 7.80 -18.38
CA GLY A 15 12.73 8.39 -19.61
C GLY A 15 13.17 9.85 -19.81
N ALA A 16 12.66 10.48 -20.86
CA ALA A 16 12.93 11.87 -21.17
C ALA A 16 11.96 12.80 -20.42
N GLY A 17 12.47 13.89 -19.87
CA GLY A 17 11.70 14.91 -19.16
C GLY A 17 12.38 16.27 -19.20
N ALA A 18 11.82 17.26 -18.55
CA ALA A 18 12.47 18.59 -18.47
C ALA A 18 13.70 18.55 -17.57
N ILE A 19 13.59 17.87 -16.42
CA ILE A 19 14.64 17.75 -15.38
C ILE A 19 14.74 16.29 -14.96
N ALA A 20 15.98 15.85 -14.69
CA ALA A 20 16.26 14.58 -14.05
C ALA A 20 17.17 14.80 -12.84
N VAL A 21 17.02 13.98 -11.81
CA VAL A 21 17.82 14.02 -10.59
C VAL A 21 18.65 12.74 -10.50
N ILE A 22 19.97 12.88 -10.41
CA ILE A 22 20.92 11.78 -10.14
C ILE A 22 21.38 11.93 -8.70
N ARG A 23 21.21 10.87 -7.90
CA ARG A 23 21.59 10.83 -6.48
C ARG A 23 22.82 9.97 -6.29
N ILE A 24 23.77 10.48 -5.48
CA ILE A 24 25.00 9.81 -5.10
C ILE A 24 25.05 9.79 -3.58
N SER A 25 25.33 8.64 -2.96
CA SER A 25 25.45 8.50 -1.50
C SER A 25 26.64 7.63 -1.13
N GLY A 26 27.34 8.01 -0.07
CA GLY A 26 28.50 7.30 0.47
C GLY A 26 29.61 8.23 0.94
N THR A 27 30.67 7.64 1.50
CA THR A 27 31.79 8.39 2.07
C THR A 27 32.45 9.32 1.08
N GLU A 28 32.61 8.88 -0.19
CA GLU A 28 33.29 9.61 -1.25
C GLU A 28 32.33 10.44 -2.16
N ALA A 29 31.04 10.51 -1.83
CA ALA A 29 30.04 11.16 -2.69
C ALA A 29 30.42 12.60 -3.06
N ILE A 30 30.90 13.38 -2.10
CA ILE A 30 31.30 14.79 -2.32
C ILE A 30 32.58 14.87 -3.14
N THR A 31 33.59 14.06 -2.82
CA THR A 31 34.89 14.05 -3.48
C THR A 31 34.78 13.64 -4.94
N LEU A 32 34.06 12.54 -5.21
CA LEU A 32 33.84 12.04 -6.57
C LEU A 32 33.04 13.04 -7.41
N SER A 33 31.99 13.64 -6.85
CA SER A 33 31.21 14.66 -7.53
C SER A 33 32.04 15.91 -7.81
N ASN A 34 32.91 16.35 -6.89
CA ASN A 34 33.81 17.48 -7.10
C ASN A 34 34.77 17.26 -8.27
N SER A 35 35.17 16.01 -8.53
CA SER A 35 36.10 15.68 -9.63
C SER A 35 35.51 15.85 -11.03
N ILE A 36 34.18 15.95 -11.13
CA ILE A 36 33.46 16.08 -12.40
C ILE A 36 32.60 17.34 -12.49
N PHE A 37 32.59 18.16 -11.43
CA PHE A 37 31.77 19.37 -11.34
C PHE A 37 32.61 20.64 -11.36
N ASN A 38 32.37 21.52 -12.33
CA ASN A 38 32.98 22.83 -12.42
C ASN A 38 31.97 23.90 -12.02
N SER A 39 32.09 24.46 -10.83
CA SER A 39 31.22 25.55 -10.36
C SER A 39 31.42 26.81 -11.18
N VAL A 40 30.31 27.43 -11.61
CA VAL A 40 30.34 28.77 -12.30
C VAL A 40 30.96 29.84 -11.41
N SER A 41 30.80 29.76 -10.10
CA SER A 41 31.40 30.70 -9.12
C SER A 41 32.81 30.32 -8.66
N GLY A 42 33.43 29.30 -9.25
CA GLY A 42 34.78 28.83 -8.88
C GLY A 42 34.87 28.20 -7.51
N LYS A 43 33.75 27.83 -6.88
CA LYS A 43 33.71 27.24 -5.53
C LYS A 43 34.05 25.76 -5.56
N ASP A 44 34.93 25.34 -4.65
CA ASP A 44 35.18 23.94 -4.32
C ASP A 44 34.04 23.40 -3.45
N ILE A 45 33.28 22.39 -3.96
CA ILE A 45 32.10 21.85 -3.26
C ILE A 45 32.46 21.07 -2.00
N THR A 46 33.70 20.57 -1.88
CA THR A 46 34.16 19.85 -0.67
C THR A 46 34.19 20.78 0.57
N LYS A 47 34.42 22.07 0.35
CA LYS A 47 34.48 23.11 1.39
C LYS A 47 33.14 23.77 1.69
N GLN A 48 32.10 23.45 0.93
CA GLN A 48 30.79 24.08 1.11
C GLN A 48 30.04 23.47 2.31
N LYS A 49 29.07 24.26 2.82
CA LYS A 49 28.19 23.80 3.91
C LYS A 49 27.17 22.79 3.37
N THR A 50 26.63 21.96 4.26
CA THR A 50 25.46 21.13 3.98
C THR A 50 24.23 21.99 3.63
N HIS A 51 23.29 21.44 2.88
CA HIS A 51 22.05 22.09 2.44
C HIS A 51 22.31 23.35 1.59
N THR A 52 23.31 23.25 0.69
CA THR A 52 23.63 24.32 -0.26
C THR A 52 23.49 23.84 -1.70
N LEU A 53 23.12 24.77 -2.58
CA LEU A 53 22.90 24.56 -4.01
C LEU A 53 23.95 25.33 -4.81
N HIS A 54 24.52 24.69 -5.84
CA HIS A 54 25.58 25.25 -6.67
C HIS A 54 25.29 25.05 -8.15
N LEU A 55 25.33 26.17 -8.92
CA LEU A 55 25.28 26.13 -10.37
C LEU A 55 26.66 25.79 -10.93
N GLY A 56 26.72 24.87 -11.87
CA GLY A 56 27.98 24.49 -12.51
C GLY A 56 27.76 23.58 -13.72
N HIS A 57 28.86 23.04 -14.21
CA HIS A 57 28.89 22.15 -15.36
C HIS A 57 29.41 20.77 -14.94
N ILE A 58 28.77 19.71 -15.41
CA ILE A 58 29.36 18.37 -15.36
C ILE A 58 30.26 18.18 -16.55
N VAL A 59 31.49 17.74 -16.30
CA VAL A 59 32.53 17.58 -17.31
C VAL A 59 33.08 16.14 -17.34
N ASP A 60 33.47 15.69 -18.55
CA ASP A 60 34.26 14.48 -18.78
C ASP A 60 35.54 14.92 -19.49
N GLY A 61 36.63 15.09 -18.74
CA GLY A 61 37.84 15.73 -19.23
C GLY A 61 37.57 17.16 -19.65
N THR A 62 37.74 17.45 -20.95
CA THR A 62 37.49 18.77 -21.52
C THR A 62 36.04 18.96 -22.05
N LYS A 63 35.29 17.86 -22.11
CA LYS A 63 33.91 17.88 -22.65
C LYS A 63 32.92 18.27 -21.55
N VAL A 64 32.16 19.35 -21.80
CA VAL A 64 31.00 19.68 -20.99
C VAL A 64 29.83 18.78 -21.39
N ILE A 65 29.26 18.07 -20.41
CA ILE A 65 28.09 17.21 -20.60
C ILE A 65 26.80 18.00 -20.46
N ASP A 66 26.67 18.75 -19.37
CA ASP A 66 25.48 19.56 -19.09
C ASP A 66 25.78 20.68 -18.09
N GLN A 67 24.92 21.70 -18.06
CA GLN A 67 24.86 22.71 -17.02
C GLN A 67 23.81 22.27 -15.98
N VAL A 68 24.22 22.14 -14.73
CA VAL A 68 23.42 21.50 -13.67
C VAL A 68 23.35 22.34 -12.40
N LEU A 69 22.34 21.99 -11.56
CA LEU A 69 22.31 22.39 -10.16
C LEU A 69 22.75 21.20 -9.29
N LEU A 70 23.74 21.42 -8.43
CA LEU A 70 24.28 20.41 -7.53
C LEU A 70 23.94 20.77 -6.09
N SER A 71 23.23 19.87 -5.40
CA SER A 71 22.85 19.98 -3.98
C SER A 71 23.77 19.13 -3.11
N ILE A 72 24.19 19.66 -1.94
CA ILE A 72 25.09 19.00 -0.99
C ILE A 72 24.36 18.70 0.31
N PHE A 73 24.40 17.45 0.73
CA PHE A 73 23.87 16.99 2.01
C PHE A 73 24.98 16.22 2.74
N LYS A 74 25.54 16.78 3.80
CA LYS A 74 26.58 16.12 4.60
C LYS A 74 25.96 15.27 5.69
N GLY A 75 26.45 14.05 5.85
CA GLY A 75 26.04 13.18 6.94
C GLY A 75 26.29 13.81 8.32
N PRO A 76 25.47 13.53 9.35
CA PRO A 76 24.27 12.68 9.31
C PRO A 76 22.99 13.38 8.78
N ASN A 77 23.06 14.64 8.31
CA ASN A 77 21.93 15.45 7.89
C ASN A 77 21.60 15.26 6.38
N SER A 78 21.38 14.01 6.00
CA SER A 78 20.99 13.59 4.65
C SER A 78 19.91 12.50 4.73
N TYR A 79 19.35 12.10 3.59
CA TYR A 79 18.37 11.03 3.52
C TYR A 79 18.93 9.69 4.01
N THR A 80 20.10 9.30 3.55
CA THR A 80 20.76 8.04 3.92
C THR A 80 21.53 8.09 5.24
N GLY A 81 21.72 9.29 5.82
CA GLY A 81 22.66 9.51 6.94
C GLY A 81 24.13 9.62 6.50
N GLU A 82 24.45 9.33 5.24
CA GLU A 82 25.78 9.48 4.63
C GLU A 82 25.93 10.83 3.93
N ASN A 83 27.15 11.12 3.42
CA ASN A 83 27.30 12.23 2.48
C ASN A 83 26.49 11.94 1.21
N THR A 84 25.64 12.87 0.82
CA THR A 84 24.75 12.73 -0.36
C THR A 84 24.88 13.94 -1.26
N ILE A 85 24.97 13.69 -2.55
CA ILE A 85 24.90 14.70 -3.61
C ILE A 85 23.68 14.41 -4.49
N GLU A 86 22.97 15.46 -4.85
CA GLU A 86 21.94 15.40 -5.89
C GLU A 86 22.31 16.35 -7.01
N ILE A 87 22.34 15.80 -8.23
CA ILE A 87 22.62 16.53 -9.47
C ILE A 87 21.32 16.65 -10.25
N SER A 88 20.77 17.85 -10.29
CA SER A 88 19.62 18.18 -11.16
C SER A 88 20.14 18.60 -12.53
N CYS A 89 19.95 17.76 -13.54
CA CYS A 89 20.38 17.95 -14.91
C CYS A 89 19.17 18.05 -15.86
N HIS A 90 19.40 18.42 -17.14
CA HIS A 90 18.36 18.30 -18.15
C HIS A 90 17.95 16.85 -18.33
N GLY A 91 16.65 16.60 -18.48
CA GLY A 91 16.05 15.27 -18.48
C GLY A 91 16.23 14.47 -19.78
N SER A 92 17.27 14.77 -20.59
CA SER A 92 17.64 13.95 -21.74
C SER A 92 18.20 12.60 -21.28
N THR A 93 17.71 11.49 -21.84
CA THR A 93 18.23 10.15 -21.54
C THR A 93 19.73 10.01 -21.81
N TYR A 94 20.22 10.71 -22.85
CA TYR A 94 21.65 10.76 -23.15
C TYR A 94 22.46 11.45 -22.04
N ILE A 95 22.00 12.59 -21.53
CA ILE A 95 22.67 13.33 -20.44
C ILE A 95 22.69 12.50 -19.17
N GLN A 96 21.55 11.91 -18.80
CA GLN A 96 21.43 11.03 -17.63
C GLN A 96 22.45 9.88 -17.68
N GLN A 97 22.50 9.18 -18.81
CA GLN A 97 23.44 8.06 -19.02
C GLN A 97 24.92 8.53 -18.97
N GLN A 98 25.25 9.66 -19.60
CA GLN A 98 26.62 10.16 -19.61
C GLN A 98 27.09 10.55 -18.20
N ILE A 99 26.27 11.23 -17.41
CA ILE A 99 26.60 11.61 -16.02
C ILE A 99 26.82 10.35 -15.17
N ILE A 100 25.92 9.38 -15.24
CA ILE A 100 26.05 8.10 -14.51
C ILE A 100 27.33 7.38 -14.92
N GLN A 101 27.60 7.25 -16.22
CA GLN A 101 28.82 6.59 -16.72
C GLN A 101 30.12 7.27 -16.24
N VAL A 102 30.15 8.60 -16.21
CA VAL A 102 31.30 9.32 -15.67
C VAL A 102 31.48 9.00 -14.19
N LEU A 103 30.42 9.02 -13.40
CA LEU A 103 30.46 8.69 -11.98
C LEU A 103 30.93 7.25 -11.73
N LEU A 104 30.45 6.29 -12.54
CA LEU A 104 30.91 4.88 -12.47
C LEU A 104 32.42 4.76 -12.76
N ARG A 105 32.91 5.47 -13.79
CA ARG A 105 34.36 5.51 -14.10
C ARG A 105 35.18 6.15 -12.99
N LYS A 106 34.58 7.03 -12.17
CA LYS A 106 35.23 7.67 -11.03
C LYS A 106 35.21 6.83 -9.76
N GLY A 107 34.53 5.68 -9.76
CA GLY A 107 34.51 4.74 -8.62
C GLY A 107 33.18 4.63 -7.89
N CYS A 108 32.13 5.27 -8.37
CA CYS A 108 30.77 4.95 -7.91
C CYS A 108 30.35 3.56 -8.39
N ARG A 109 29.47 2.91 -7.65
CA ARG A 109 28.74 1.72 -8.08
C ARG A 109 27.26 2.07 -8.32
N MET A 110 26.61 1.38 -9.26
CA MET A 110 25.15 1.48 -9.38
C MET A 110 24.48 1.01 -8.09
N ALA A 111 23.50 1.76 -7.64
CA ALA A 111 22.66 1.37 -6.52
C ALA A 111 21.75 0.20 -6.90
N ASN A 112 21.55 -0.72 -5.96
CA ASN A 112 20.50 -1.73 -6.05
C ASN A 112 19.11 -1.10 -5.80
N ALA A 113 18.05 -1.86 -6.07
CA ALA A 113 16.69 -1.46 -5.73
C ALA A 113 16.59 -1.17 -4.22
N GLY A 114 15.98 -0.03 -3.84
CA GLY A 114 15.78 0.38 -2.46
C GLY A 114 17.03 0.68 -1.64
N GLU A 115 18.24 0.70 -2.24
CA GLU A 115 19.50 0.75 -1.46
C GLU A 115 19.67 2.06 -0.68
N PHE A 116 19.21 3.20 -1.20
CA PHE A 116 19.27 4.46 -0.42
C PHE A 116 18.37 4.40 0.83
N THR A 117 17.19 3.81 0.72
CA THR A 117 16.28 3.63 1.86
C THR A 117 16.82 2.58 2.83
N LEU A 118 17.42 1.49 2.32
CA LEU A 118 18.12 0.51 3.15
C LEU A 118 19.23 1.16 3.98
N ARG A 119 20.08 1.99 3.35
CA ARG A 119 21.14 2.73 4.08
C ARG A 119 20.56 3.70 5.10
N SER A 120 19.42 4.36 4.78
CA SER A 120 18.71 5.21 5.73
C SER A 120 18.24 4.44 6.96
N PHE A 121 17.65 3.24 6.78
CA PHE A 121 17.28 2.35 7.86
C PHE A 121 18.50 1.89 8.69
N LEU A 122 19.55 1.40 8.04
CA LEU A 122 20.76 0.90 8.71
C LEU A 122 21.52 1.98 9.47
N ASN A 123 21.43 3.24 9.02
CA ASN A 123 21.99 4.40 9.69
C ASN A 123 21.02 5.01 10.73
N GLY A 124 19.93 4.34 11.07
CA GLY A 124 18.99 4.76 12.12
C GLY A 124 18.19 6.02 11.81
N LYS A 125 18.06 6.42 10.52
CA LYS A 125 17.27 7.59 10.12
C LYS A 125 15.77 7.30 10.13
N MET A 126 15.40 6.05 9.98
CA MET A 126 14.04 5.53 10.02
C MET A 126 14.06 4.07 10.46
N ASP A 127 12.97 3.56 10.98
CA ASP A 127 12.80 2.14 11.23
C ASP A 127 12.27 1.40 9.99
N LEU A 128 12.16 0.05 10.08
CA LEU A 128 11.80 -0.78 8.93
C LEU A 128 10.37 -0.49 8.45
N SER A 129 9.42 -0.26 9.37
CA SER A 129 8.04 0.09 9.02
C SER A 129 7.97 1.44 8.30
N GLN A 130 8.75 2.43 8.74
CA GLN A 130 8.86 3.73 8.06
C GLN A 130 9.52 3.61 6.68
N ALA A 131 10.53 2.73 6.56
CA ALA A 131 11.16 2.46 5.26
C ALA A 131 10.17 1.85 4.26
N GLU A 132 9.36 0.87 4.68
CA GLU A 132 8.30 0.30 3.85
C GLU A 132 7.24 1.36 3.46
N ALA A 133 6.89 2.25 4.39
CA ALA A 133 5.95 3.34 4.13
C ALA A 133 6.44 4.34 3.06
N VAL A 134 7.77 4.48 2.86
CA VAL A 134 8.32 5.28 1.74
C VAL A 134 7.92 4.68 0.39
N ALA A 135 7.96 3.35 0.24
CA ALA A 135 7.53 2.68 -0.99
C ALA A 135 6.02 2.84 -1.19
N ASP A 136 5.23 2.66 -0.13
CA ASP A 136 3.78 2.82 -0.16
C ASP A 136 3.37 4.25 -0.52
N LEU A 137 4.09 5.25 -0.02
CA LEU A 137 3.86 6.66 -0.36
C LEU A 137 4.10 6.96 -1.84
N ILE A 138 5.14 6.36 -2.42
CA ILE A 138 5.47 6.56 -3.85
C ILE A 138 4.46 5.86 -4.76
N SER A 139 3.95 4.71 -4.33
CA SER A 139 2.96 3.94 -5.09
C SER A 139 1.52 4.34 -4.83
N SER A 140 1.26 5.28 -3.90
CA SER A 140 -0.09 5.74 -3.60
C SER A 140 -0.68 6.53 -4.77
N ASP A 141 -1.84 6.12 -5.24
CA ASP A 141 -2.58 6.65 -6.38
C ASP A 141 -3.91 7.33 -5.99
N ASN A 142 -4.25 7.29 -4.69
CA ASN A 142 -5.46 7.88 -4.15
C ASN A 142 -5.22 8.52 -2.77
N GLU A 143 -6.15 9.38 -2.33
CA GLU A 143 -6.02 10.14 -1.10
C GLU A 143 -5.92 9.24 0.14
N ALA A 144 -6.70 8.17 0.20
CA ALA A 144 -6.75 7.29 1.35
C ALA A 144 -5.43 6.50 1.51
N SER A 145 -4.89 5.94 0.42
CA SER A 145 -3.58 5.24 0.45
C SER A 145 -2.44 6.19 0.80
N HIS A 146 -2.45 7.42 0.25
CA HIS A 146 -1.49 8.46 0.60
C HIS A 146 -1.54 8.82 2.09
N GLN A 147 -2.74 9.03 2.65
CA GLN A 147 -2.92 9.40 4.05
C GLN A 147 -2.36 8.33 5.00
N ILE A 148 -2.64 7.05 4.73
CA ILE A 148 -2.12 5.92 5.52
C ILE A 148 -0.58 5.85 5.41
N ALA A 149 -0.03 5.91 4.19
CA ALA A 149 1.41 5.86 3.99
C ALA A 149 2.14 7.02 4.70
N MET A 150 1.57 8.24 4.66
CA MET A 150 2.10 9.39 5.39
C MET A 150 2.06 9.19 6.91
N GLN A 151 0.99 8.61 7.45
CA GLN A 151 0.88 8.32 8.87
C GLN A 151 1.92 7.28 9.32
N GLN A 152 2.10 6.21 8.55
CA GLN A 152 3.12 5.19 8.81
C GLN A 152 4.53 5.76 8.70
N MET A 153 4.82 6.56 7.67
CA MET A 153 6.12 7.22 7.50
C MET A 153 6.47 8.16 8.66
N ARG A 154 5.48 8.80 9.29
CA ARG A 154 5.65 9.62 10.50
C ARG A 154 5.84 8.80 11.78
N GLY A 155 5.83 7.48 11.70
CA GLY A 155 6.05 6.57 12.80
C GLY A 155 4.83 6.28 13.68
N GLY A 156 3.61 6.63 13.26
CA GLY A 156 2.41 6.41 14.06
C GLY A 156 2.24 4.95 14.50
N PHE A 157 2.40 4.01 13.57
CA PHE A 157 2.32 2.57 13.84
C PHE A 157 3.53 2.06 14.64
N SER A 158 4.75 2.38 14.17
CA SER A 158 5.97 1.86 14.80
C SER A 158 6.21 2.38 16.21
N ASN A 159 5.81 3.62 16.52
CA ASN A 159 5.93 4.16 17.87
C ASN A 159 5.03 3.40 18.85
N GLU A 160 3.78 3.09 18.47
CA GLU A 160 2.86 2.32 19.30
C GLU A 160 3.43 0.91 19.60
N ILE A 161 3.99 0.23 18.59
CA ILE A 161 4.64 -1.07 18.77
C ILE A 161 5.88 -0.97 19.66
N LYS A 162 6.72 0.07 19.48
CA LYS A 162 7.91 0.29 20.31
C LYS A 162 7.59 0.54 21.79
N GLU A 163 6.52 1.30 22.06
CA GLU A 163 6.06 1.54 23.43
C GLU A 163 5.62 0.24 24.10
N LEU A 164 4.76 -0.55 23.44
CA LEU A 164 4.32 -1.85 23.97
C LEU A 164 5.49 -2.81 24.17
N ARG A 165 6.40 -2.86 23.20
CA ARG A 165 7.61 -3.69 23.29
C ARG A 165 8.50 -3.27 24.46
N GLN A 166 8.72 -1.97 24.67
CA GLN A 166 9.56 -1.47 25.76
C GLN A 166 8.96 -1.79 27.13
N GLU A 167 7.64 -1.64 27.29
CA GLU A 167 6.96 -2.00 28.53
C GLU A 167 7.03 -3.49 28.82
N LEU A 168 6.80 -4.33 27.79
CA LEU A 168 6.92 -5.77 27.91
C LEU A 168 8.37 -6.19 28.23
N LEU A 169 9.36 -5.54 27.62
CA LEU A 169 10.79 -5.77 27.90
C LEU A 169 11.15 -5.45 29.35
N ASN A 170 10.61 -4.35 29.89
CA ASN A 170 10.82 -3.98 31.28
C ASN A 170 10.28 -5.07 32.24
N PHE A 171 9.08 -5.61 31.97
CA PHE A 171 8.55 -6.71 32.76
C PHE A 171 9.31 -8.02 32.55
N ALA A 172 9.76 -8.32 31.34
CA ALA A 172 10.62 -9.48 31.07
C ALA A 172 11.89 -9.43 31.92
N SER A 173 12.53 -8.27 32.01
CA SER A 173 13.72 -8.09 32.82
C SER A 173 13.48 -8.32 34.33
N LEU A 174 12.31 -7.92 34.84
CA LEU A 174 11.93 -8.19 36.23
C LEU A 174 11.67 -9.68 36.49
N ILE A 175 11.06 -10.38 35.53
CA ILE A 175 10.81 -11.83 35.61
C ILE A 175 12.14 -12.59 35.54
N GLU A 176 13.08 -12.19 34.67
CA GLU A 176 14.40 -12.79 34.59
C GLU A 176 15.18 -12.58 35.89
N LEU A 177 15.06 -11.39 36.50
CA LEU A 177 15.67 -11.12 37.82
C LEU A 177 15.07 -12.02 38.91
N GLU A 178 13.75 -12.28 38.90
CA GLU A 178 13.13 -13.25 39.83
C GLU A 178 13.69 -14.68 39.67
N LEU A 179 14.00 -15.07 38.41
CA LEU A 179 14.58 -16.39 38.15
C LEU A 179 16.03 -16.48 38.63
N ASP A 180 16.81 -15.42 38.47
CA ASP A 180 18.20 -15.38 38.96
C ASP A 180 18.29 -15.43 40.48
N PHE A 181 17.28 -14.90 41.21
CA PHE A 181 17.18 -14.89 42.65
C PHE A 181 16.14 -15.87 43.19
N ALA A 182 15.81 -16.94 42.46
CA ALA A 182 14.76 -17.89 42.79
C ALA A 182 14.99 -18.60 44.17
N GLU A 183 16.23 -18.68 44.66
CA GLU A 183 16.59 -19.23 45.97
C GLU A 183 16.22 -18.30 47.15
N GLU A 184 15.95 -17.02 46.89
CA GLU A 184 15.68 -16.00 47.91
C GLU A 184 14.18 -15.70 48.11
N ASP A 185 13.29 -16.30 47.36
CA ASP A 185 11.82 -16.14 47.42
C ASP A 185 11.38 -14.66 47.23
N VAL A 186 12.09 -13.88 46.41
CA VAL A 186 11.82 -12.45 46.19
C VAL A 186 10.97 -12.24 44.92
N ALA A 187 9.83 -11.57 45.07
CA ALA A 187 9.00 -11.16 43.92
C ALA A 187 9.32 -9.71 43.52
N PHE A 188 9.88 -9.50 42.33
CA PHE A 188 10.21 -8.17 41.80
C PHE A 188 9.12 -7.64 40.88
N ALA A 189 8.40 -8.50 40.17
CA ALA A 189 7.35 -8.12 39.24
C ALA A 189 5.97 -8.07 39.92
N ASP A 190 5.31 -6.91 39.89
CA ASP A 190 3.90 -6.81 40.32
C ASP A 190 2.98 -7.55 39.33
N ARG A 191 2.44 -8.67 39.74
CA ARG A 191 1.57 -9.53 38.90
C ARG A 191 0.28 -8.84 38.49
N THR A 192 -0.20 -7.87 39.26
CA THR A 192 -1.40 -7.08 38.89
C THR A 192 -1.10 -6.13 37.76
N GLN A 193 -0.01 -5.35 37.89
CA GLN A 193 0.44 -4.45 36.84
C GLN A 193 0.82 -5.20 35.56
N PHE A 194 1.43 -6.39 35.70
CA PHE A 194 1.78 -7.24 34.57
C PHE A 194 0.51 -7.71 33.82
N ARG A 195 -0.52 -8.13 34.54
CA ARG A 195 -1.81 -8.52 33.93
C ARG A 195 -2.48 -7.34 33.22
N GLU A 196 -2.48 -6.16 33.80
CA GLU A 196 -3.00 -4.94 33.17
C GLU A 196 -2.27 -4.61 31.87
N LEU A 197 -0.93 -4.73 31.88
CA LEU A 197 -0.12 -4.55 30.67
C LEU A 197 -0.47 -5.58 29.59
N LEU A 198 -0.54 -6.87 29.93
CA LEU A 198 -0.89 -7.94 28.97
C LEU A 198 -2.26 -7.70 28.35
N ASN A 199 -3.26 -7.31 29.14
CA ASN A 199 -4.60 -6.99 28.65
C ASN A 199 -4.59 -5.78 27.70
N ARG A 200 -3.80 -4.75 28.01
CA ARG A 200 -3.63 -3.57 27.13
C ARG A 200 -2.95 -3.96 25.83
N ILE A 201 -1.87 -4.75 25.88
CA ILE A 201 -1.17 -5.26 24.68
C ILE A 201 -2.15 -6.07 23.82
N GLU A 202 -2.88 -7.00 24.41
CA GLU A 202 -3.86 -7.83 23.70
C GLU A 202 -4.95 -6.97 23.02
N PHE A 203 -5.46 -5.96 23.70
CA PHE A 203 -6.44 -5.02 23.13
C PHE A 203 -5.90 -4.27 21.93
N VAL A 204 -4.68 -3.72 22.04
CA VAL A 204 -4.04 -2.97 20.95
C VAL A 204 -3.74 -3.89 19.76
N LEU A 205 -3.21 -5.09 20.02
CA LEU A 205 -2.91 -6.06 18.95
C LEU A 205 -4.18 -6.46 18.19
N LYS A 206 -5.28 -6.77 18.89
CA LYS A 206 -6.56 -7.09 18.24
C LYS A 206 -7.06 -5.93 17.38
N ARG A 207 -7.04 -4.71 17.89
CA ARG A 207 -7.44 -3.51 17.13
C ARG A 207 -6.60 -3.34 15.86
N LEU A 208 -5.27 -3.51 15.95
CA LEU A 208 -4.37 -3.42 14.79
C LEU A 208 -4.60 -4.54 13.78
N ILE A 209 -4.80 -5.77 14.26
CA ILE A 209 -5.14 -6.93 13.42
C ILE A 209 -6.47 -6.70 12.68
N ASP A 210 -7.50 -6.25 13.38
CA ASP A 210 -8.81 -5.96 12.80
C ASP A 210 -8.74 -4.85 11.75
N SER A 211 -7.83 -3.87 11.92
CA SER A 211 -7.63 -2.79 10.95
C SER A 211 -7.05 -3.25 9.61
N PHE A 212 -6.39 -4.42 9.57
CA PHE A 212 -5.72 -4.92 8.37
C PHE A 212 -6.69 -5.17 7.21
N ALA A 213 -7.89 -5.67 7.48
CA ALA A 213 -8.89 -5.90 6.42
C ALA A 213 -9.22 -4.61 5.67
N VAL A 214 -9.40 -3.50 6.41
CA VAL A 214 -9.64 -2.16 5.85
C VAL A 214 -8.39 -1.63 5.16
N GLY A 215 -7.23 -1.74 5.80
CA GLY A 215 -5.96 -1.25 5.28
C GLY A 215 -5.54 -1.91 3.97
N ASN A 216 -5.69 -3.23 3.88
CA ASN A 216 -5.39 -3.99 2.66
C ASN A 216 -6.29 -3.57 1.48
N VAL A 217 -7.57 -3.33 1.75
CA VAL A 217 -8.53 -2.83 0.75
C VAL A 217 -8.17 -1.44 0.25
N ILE A 218 -7.77 -0.55 1.16
CA ILE A 218 -7.39 0.82 0.79
C ILE A 218 -6.10 0.84 -0.03
N LYS A 219 -5.12 0.02 0.35
CA LYS A 219 -3.83 -0.06 -0.34
C LYS A 219 -3.94 -0.66 -1.75
N ASN A 220 -4.75 -1.71 -1.91
CA ASN A 220 -4.83 -2.48 -3.16
C ASN A 220 -6.06 -2.14 -4.02
N GLY A 221 -6.88 -1.19 -3.56
CA GLY A 221 -8.19 -0.90 -4.15
C GLY A 221 -9.23 -1.96 -3.82
N ILE A 222 -10.51 -1.57 -3.86
CA ILE A 222 -11.65 -2.46 -3.62
C ILE A 222 -11.92 -3.25 -4.90
N PRO A 223 -11.77 -4.58 -4.89
CA PRO A 223 -12.05 -5.38 -6.06
C PRO A 223 -13.57 -5.49 -6.30
N VAL A 224 -14.00 -5.01 -7.46
CA VAL A 224 -15.42 -4.98 -7.90
C VAL A 224 -15.60 -5.85 -9.13
N ALA A 225 -16.54 -6.79 -9.08
CA ALA A 225 -16.95 -7.55 -10.26
C ALA A 225 -18.19 -6.96 -10.89
N ILE A 226 -18.16 -6.69 -12.20
CA ILE A 226 -19.36 -6.36 -12.97
C ILE A 226 -19.82 -7.62 -13.71
N VAL A 227 -20.97 -8.16 -13.32
CA VAL A 227 -21.56 -9.36 -13.92
C VAL A 227 -22.90 -9.02 -14.58
N GLY A 228 -23.34 -9.83 -15.53
CA GLY A 228 -24.60 -9.66 -16.26
C GLY A 228 -24.52 -10.21 -17.68
N GLU A 229 -25.67 -10.35 -18.34
CA GLU A 229 -25.78 -10.84 -19.72
C GLU A 229 -24.98 -10.01 -20.73
N PRO A 230 -24.67 -10.52 -21.91
CA PRO A 230 -24.12 -9.72 -23.00
C PRO A 230 -25.05 -8.54 -23.37
N ASN A 231 -24.43 -7.40 -23.76
CA ASN A 231 -25.15 -6.21 -24.23
C ASN A 231 -26.06 -5.48 -23.21
N VAL A 232 -25.91 -5.76 -21.90
CA VAL A 232 -26.62 -5.01 -20.84
C VAL A 232 -26.00 -3.64 -20.55
N GLY A 233 -24.83 -3.34 -21.14
CA GLY A 233 -24.16 -2.05 -21.00
C GLY A 233 -22.98 -2.03 -20.01
N LYS A 234 -22.30 -3.17 -19.76
CA LYS A 234 -21.14 -3.25 -18.85
C LYS A 234 -20.02 -2.30 -19.25
N SER A 235 -19.61 -2.32 -20.53
CA SER A 235 -18.56 -1.41 -21.04
C SER A 235 -18.99 0.07 -21.01
N THR A 236 -20.30 0.33 -21.26
CA THR A 236 -20.83 1.70 -21.19
C THR A 236 -20.83 2.22 -19.76
N LEU A 237 -21.21 1.38 -18.79
CA LEU A 237 -21.15 1.75 -17.37
C LEU A 237 -19.72 2.02 -16.92
N LEU A 238 -18.77 1.12 -17.27
CA LEU A 238 -17.37 1.29 -16.93
C LEU A 238 -16.82 2.60 -17.53
N ASN A 239 -17.13 2.88 -18.80
CA ASN A 239 -16.71 4.13 -19.46
C ASN A 239 -17.38 5.36 -18.82
N ALA A 240 -18.65 5.29 -18.41
CA ALA A 240 -19.32 6.38 -17.70
C ALA A 240 -18.64 6.66 -16.35
N LEU A 241 -18.30 5.62 -15.60
CA LEU A 241 -17.55 5.73 -14.35
C LEU A 241 -16.15 6.32 -14.56
N LEU A 242 -15.41 5.87 -15.59
CA LEU A 242 -14.04 6.29 -15.88
C LEU A 242 -13.95 7.69 -16.51
N ASN A 243 -14.92 8.11 -17.35
CA ASN A 243 -14.82 9.37 -18.07
C ASN A 243 -14.96 10.61 -17.19
N GLU A 244 -15.63 10.52 -16.04
CA GLU A 244 -15.75 11.65 -15.11
C GLU A 244 -14.47 11.89 -14.32
N GLU A 245 -13.65 10.86 -14.09
CA GLU A 245 -12.44 10.93 -13.24
C GLU A 245 -11.13 11.06 -14.04
N ARG A 246 -11.14 10.77 -15.36
CA ARG A 246 -9.93 10.89 -16.22
C ARG A 246 -9.36 12.30 -16.36
N ALA A 247 -10.00 13.32 -15.82
CA ALA A 247 -9.50 14.70 -15.86
C ALA A 247 -8.23 14.91 -15.00
N ILE A 248 -7.77 13.95 -14.20
CA ILE A 248 -6.68 14.13 -13.22
C ILE A 248 -5.52 13.12 -13.39
N VAL A 249 -5.68 12.03 -14.15
CA VAL A 249 -4.62 11.01 -14.27
C VAL A 249 -3.75 11.26 -15.50
N SER A 250 -2.49 11.68 -15.28
CA SER A 250 -1.46 11.72 -16.34
C SER A 250 -1.06 10.28 -16.69
N GLU A 251 -0.97 9.99 -17.99
CA GLU A 251 -0.40 8.74 -18.52
C GLU A 251 1.08 8.63 -18.12
N ILE A 252 1.37 8.02 -16.98
CA ILE A 252 2.73 7.62 -16.64
C ILE A 252 2.95 6.24 -17.23
N ALA A 253 3.57 6.19 -18.40
CA ALA A 253 4.04 4.97 -19.03
C ALA A 253 5.12 4.34 -18.15
N GLY A 254 4.89 3.15 -17.59
CA GLY A 254 5.96 2.42 -16.92
C GLY A 254 5.59 1.37 -15.89
N THR A 255 4.33 1.03 -15.68
CA THR A 255 3.95 -0.11 -14.81
C THR A 255 3.31 -1.20 -15.66
N THR A 256 4.12 -2.13 -16.16
CA THR A 256 3.65 -3.41 -16.71
C THR A 256 3.14 -4.27 -15.54
N ARG A 257 1.83 -4.19 -15.27
CA ARG A 257 1.12 -5.23 -14.54
C ARG A 257 0.35 -6.08 -15.55
N ASP A 258 0.53 -7.40 -15.47
CA ASP A 258 0.05 -8.41 -16.42
C ASP A 258 -1.46 -8.68 -16.38
N THR A 259 -2.28 -7.79 -15.78
CA THR A 259 -3.75 -7.91 -15.79
C THR A 259 -4.35 -6.56 -16.17
N ILE A 260 -5.19 -6.56 -17.21
CA ILE A 260 -5.94 -5.38 -17.65
C ILE A 260 -7.13 -5.19 -16.68
N GLU A 261 -6.85 -4.56 -15.55
CA GLU A 261 -7.86 -4.13 -14.58
C GLU A 261 -7.98 -2.61 -14.69
N ASP A 262 -9.21 -2.10 -14.75
CA ASP A 262 -9.43 -0.64 -14.72
C ASP A 262 -9.59 -0.20 -13.25
N GLU A 263 -8.81 0.79 -12.84
CA GLU A 263 -8.90 1.39 -11.51
C GLU A 263 -9.62 2.74 -11.59
N LEU A 264 -10.47 2.99 -10.60
CA LEU A 264 -11.26 4.22 -10.46
C LEU A 264 -11.19 4.71 -9.01
N VAL A 265 -10.92 6.00 -8.82
CA VAL A 265 -10.94 6.62 -7.49
C VAL A 265 -12.30 7.28 -7.26
N ILE A 266 -13.05 6.81 -6.27
CA ILE A 266 -14.35 7.37 -5.86
C ILE A 266 -14.22 7.88 -4.42
N GLY A 267 -14.43 9.19 -4.18
CA GLY A 267 -14.35 9.76 -2.84
C GLY A 267 -13.01 9.54 -2.15
N GLY A 268 -11.91 9.53 -2.90
CA GLY A 268 -10.54 9.32 -2.40
C GLY A 268 -10.16 7.86 -2.17
N ILE A 269 -11.01 6.90 -2.54
CA ILE A 269 -10.79 5.44 -2.38
C ILE A 269 -10.70 4.78 -3.75
N GLY A 270 -9.69 3.93 -3.94
CA GLY A 270 -9.50 3.16 -5.17
C GLY A 270 -10.49 2.00 -5.28
N PHE A 271 -11.14 1.86 -6.42
CA PHE A 271 -11.98 0.71 -6.81
C PHE A 271 -11.36 0.05 -8.03
N ARG A 272 -11.11 -1.25 -7.95
CA ARG A 272 -10.47 -2.03 -8.99
C ARG A 272 -11.47 -2.98 -9.64
N PHE A 273 -11.79 -2.73 -10.92
CA PHE A 273 -12.77 -3.54 -11.66
C PHE A 273 -12.06 -4.76 -12.26
N ILE A 274 -12.46 -5.96 -11.78
CA ILE A 274 -11.81 -7.23 -12.13
C ILE A 274 -12.16 -7.63 -13.57
N ASP A 275 -11.13 -7.97 -14.34
CA ASP A 275 -11.20 -8.55 -15.70
C ASP A 275 -12.07 -7.72 -16.67
N THR A 276 -11.68 -6.47 -16.86
CA THR A 276 -12.33 -5.57 -17.82
C THR A 276 -12.02 -5.93 -19.28
N ALA A 277 -11.00 -6.74 -19.55
CA ALA A 277 -10.67 -7.21 -20.91
C ALA A 277 -11.82 -8.01 -21.53
N GLY A 278 -12.46 -8.90 -20.78
CA GLY A 278 -13.66 -9.62 -21.23
C GLY A 278 -14.92 -8.75 -21.41
N ILE A 279 -14.87 -7.49 -20.94
CA ILE A 279 -15.95 -6.51 -21.12
C ILE A 279 -15.77 -5.74 -22.43
N ARG A 280 -14.51 -5.57 -22.88
CA ARG A 280 -14.16 -4.81 -24.11
C ARG A 280 -14.19 -5.66 -25.39
N GLU A 281 -13.98 -6.98 -25.29
CA GLU A 281 -14.04 -7.88 -26.44
C GLU A 281 -15.41 -8.51 -26.59
N THR A 282 -16.02 -8.31 -27.77
CA THR A 282 -17.34 -8.75 -28.14
C THR A 282 -17.40 -10.23 -28.52
N ALA A 283 -18.53 -10.85 -28.16
CA ALA A 283 -19.24 -11.97 -28.81
C ALA A 283 -18.41 -13.17 -29.30
N ASP A 284 -18.85 -14.32 -28.83
CA ASP A 284 -18.54 -15.69 -29.23
C ASP A 284 -17.46 -16.40 -28.36
N VAL A 285 -17.90 -16.92 -27.19
CA VAL A 285 -17.40 -18.21 -26.70
C VAL A 285 -18.39 -18.82 -25.69
N ILE A 286 -18.99 -19.91 -26.06
CA ILE A 286 -19.52 -21.04 -25.28
C ILE A 286 -20.00 -20.78 -23.85
N GLU A 287 -21.29 -20.80 -23.63
CA GLU A 287 -22.07 -20.50 -22.42
C GLU A 287 -21.59 -21.18 -21.11
N SER A 288 -21.09 -22.39 -21.18
CA SER A 288 -20.62 -23.14 -19.98
C SER A 288 -19.26 -22.65 -19.38
N LEU A 289 -18.36 -22.15 -20.22
CA LEU A 289 -17.12 -21.53 -19.81
C LEU A 289 -17.35 -20.12 -19.20
N GLY A 290 -18.40 -19.43 -19.66
CA GLY A 290 -18.78 -18.11 -19.15
C GLY A 290 -19.26 -18.13 -17.70
N ILE A 291 -20.05 -19.12 -17.30
CA ILE A 291 -20.59 -19.25 -15.93
C ILE A 291 -19.48 -19.48 -14.93
N ARG A 292 -18.54 -20.39 -15.23
CA ARG A 292 -17.41 -20.67 -14.33
C ARG A 292 -16.52 -19.46 -14.14
N LYS A 293 -16.17 -18.75 -15.21
CA LYS A 293 -15.40 -17.49 -15.13
C LYS A 293 -16.14 -16.40 -14.33
N THR A 294 -17.45 -16.33 -14.44
CA THR A 294 -18.26 -15.38 -13.66
C THR A 294 -18.16 -15.67 -12.16
N PHE A 295 -18.23 -16.93 -11.74
CA PHE A 295 -18.05 -17.30 -10.34
C PHE A 295 -16.64 -17.06 -9.83
N GLU A 296 -15.60 -17.33 -10.63
CA GLU A 296 -14.20 -17.02 -10.29
C GLU A 296 -14.00 -15.49 -10.07
N LYS A 297 -14.63 -14.64 -10.89
CA LYS A 297 -14.62 -13.18 -10.72
C LYS A 297 -15.36 -12.75 -9.44
N ILE A 298 -16.51 -13.33 -9.18
CA ILE A 298 -17.28 -13.05 -7.95
C ILE A 298 -16.47 -13.48 -6.71
N GLU A 299 -15.76 -14.59 -6.78
CA GLU A 299 -14.91 -15.06 -5.68
C GLU A 299 -13.81 -14.07 -5.32
N GLN A 300 -13.16 -13.48 -6.33
CA GLN A 300 -12.08 -12.48 -6.15
C GLN A 300 -12.60 -11.11 -5.74
N ALA A 301 -13.85 -10.77 -6.07
CA ALA A 301 -14.46 -9.47 -5.76
C ALA A 301 -14.85 -9.34 -4.29
N GLN A 302 -14.79 -8.11 -3.77
CA GLN A 302 -15.43 -7.74 -2.51
C GLN A 302 -16.85 -7.23 -2.70
N VAL A 303 -17.13 -6.58 -3.83
CA VAL A 303 -18.46 -6.08 -4.19
C VAL A 303 -18.85 -6.63 -5.55
N VAL A 304 -20.10 -7.05 -5.70
CA VAL A 304 -20.65 -7.56 -6.96
C VAL A 304 -21.70 -6.60 -7.49
N LEU A 305 -21.48 -6.09 -8.70
CA LEU A 305 -22.42 -5.28 -9.44
C LEU A 305 -23.12 -6.19 -10.47
N TYR A 306 -24.39 -6.51 -10.22
CA TYR A 306 -25.19 -7.34 -11.12
C TYR A 306 -25.97 -6.45 -12.09
N LEU A 307 -25.46 -6.30 -13.32
CA LEU A 307 -25.99 -5.36 -14.31
C LEU A 307 -27.03 -6.05 -15.21
N VAL A 308 -28.20 -5.44 -15.33
CA VAL A 308 -29.31 -5.94 -16.16
C VAL A 308 -29.88 -4.86 -17.09
N ASP A 309 -30.39 -5.28 -18.24
CA ASP A 309 -31.08 -4.41 -19.18
C ASP A 309 -32.54 -4.23 -18.74
N GLY A 310 -32.86 -3.08 -18.18
CA GLY A 310 -34.18 -2.76 -17.66
C GLY A 310 -35.26 -2.77 -18.72
N SER A 311 -34.94 -2.45 -19.98
CA SER A 311 -35.90 -2.48 -21.10
C SER A 311 -36.43 -3.88 -21.40
N ARG A 312 -35.74 -4.92 -20.91
CA ARG A 312 -36.09 -6.33 -21.13
C ARG A 312 -36.69 -7.03 -19.91
N LEU A 313 -36.68 -6.39 -18.74
CA LEU A 313 -37.16 -7.01 -17.50
C LEU A 313 -38.68 -7.17 -17.44
N SER A 314 -39.44 -6.39 -18.22
CA SER A 314 -40.89 -6.52 -18.34
C SER A 314 -41.32 -7.68 -19.21
N VAL A 315 -40.40 -8.37 -19.90
CA VAL A 315 -40.69 -9.56 -20.72
C VAL A 315 -40.75 -10.78 -19.79
N ASP A 316 -41.74 -11.66 -20.04
CA ASP A 316 -42.07 -12.82 -19.21
C ASP A 316 -40.86 -13.67 -18.82
N GLY A 317 -40.69 -13.89 -17.52
CA GLY A 317 -39.67 -14.77 -16.90
C GLY A 317 -38.28 -14.17 -16.70
N LYS A 318 -37.95 -12.99 -17.24
CA LYS A 318 -36.59 -12.43 -17.10
C LYS A 318 -36.28 -11.91 -15.70
N LEU A 319 -37.26 -11.31 -15.04
CA LEU A 319 -37.09 -10.86 -13.67
C LEU A 319 -36.92 -12.02 -12.68
N GLU A 320 -37.72 -13.08 -12.89
CA GLU A 320 -37.64 -14.33 -12.10
C GLU A 320 -36.29 -15.03 -12.28
N ASN A 321 -35.76 -15.08 -13.50
CA ASN A 321 -34.43 -15.62 -13.79
C ASN A 321 -33.33 -14.80 -13.10
N LEU A 322 -33.41 -13.45 -13.14
CA LEU A 322 -32.48 -12.57 -12.41
C LEU A 322 -32.49 -12.87 -10.91
N LEU A 323 -33.67 -12.97 -10.30
CA LEU A 323 -33.79 -13.27 -8.87
C LEU A 323 -33.22 -14.64 -8.50
N LEU A 324 -33.39 -15.64 -9.37
CA LEU A 324 -32.79 -16.97 -9.18
C LEU A 324 -31.26 -16.93 -9.24
N GLU A 325 -30.69 -16.21 -10.21
CA GLU A 325 -29.24 -16.08 -10.37
C GLU A 325 -28.58 -15.30 -9.20
N VAL A 326 -29.19 -14.17 -8.83
CA VAL A 326 -28.75 -13.37 -7.68
C VAL A 326 -28.87 -14.19 -6.39
N GLY A 327 -29.97 -14.95 -6.24
CA GLY A 327 -30.20 -15.87 -5.12
C GLY A 327 -29.13 -16.96 -5.03
N LYS A 328 -28.76 -17.58 -6.16
CA LYS A 328 -27.65 -18.57 -6.19
C LYS A 328 -26.32 -17.94 -5.77
N THR A 329 -26.01 -16.76 -6.30
CA THR A 329 -24.79 -16.01 -5.96
C THR A 329 -24.76 -15.68 -4.47
N ARG A 330 -25.87 -15.20 -3.90
CA ARG A 330 -25.99 -14.88 -2.48
C ARG A 330 -25.84 -16.09 -1.57
N ASN A 331 -26.41 -17.24 -1.97
CA ASN A 331 -26.26 -18.48 -1.21
C ASN A 331 -24.82 -19.01 -1.21
N GLN A 332 -24.11 -18.84 -2.31
CA GLN A 332 -22.71 -19.26 -2.41
C GLN A 332 -21.75 -18.29 -1.73
N PHE A 333 -22.05 -16.98 -1.74
CA PHE A 333 -21.22 -15.91 -1.16
C PHE A 333 -22.02 -15.01 -0.22
N PRO A 334 -22.48 -15.51 0.93
CA PRO A 334 -23.45 -14.83 1.80
C PRO A 334 -22.92 -13.53 2.43
N GLN A 335 -21.61 -13.37 2.50
CA GLN A 335 -20.99 -12.18 3.09
C GLN A 335 -20.68 -11.07 2.07
N LYS A 336 -20.85 -11.35 0.76
CA LYS A 336 -20.51 -10.36 -0.27
C LYS A 336 -21.69 -9.43 -0.56
N PRO A 337 -21.50 -8.10 -0.53
CA PRO A 337 -22.51 -7.14 -0.98
C PRO A 337 -22.79 -7.35 -2.48
N ILE A 338 -24.06 -7.47 -2.80
CA ILE A 338 -24.53 -7.56 -4.19
C ILE A 338 -25.44 -6.36 -4.45
N VAL A 339 -25.10 -5.57 -5.48
CA VAL A 339 -25.92 -4.47 -5.97
C VAL A 339 -26.50 -4.85 -7.33
N VAL A 340 -27.82 -4.86 -7.44
CA VAL A 340 -28.53 -5.05 -8.71
C VAL A 340 -28.65 -3.69 -9.38
N ILE A 341 -28.08 -3.57 -10.58
CA ILE A 341 -28.11 -2.34 -11.36
C ILE A 341 -29.04 -2.52 -12.56
N ILE A 342 -30.15 -1.80 -12.56
CA ILE A 342 -31.08 -1.78 -13.66
C ILE A 342 -30.70 -0.65 -14.60
N ASN A 343 -30.05 -1.02 -15.71
CA ASN A 343 -29.54 -0.07 -16.69
C ASN A 343 -30.56 0.20 -17.82
N LYS A 344 -30.29 1.23 -18.61
CA LYS A 344 -31.10 1.71 -19.74
C LYS A 344 -32.46 2.26 -19.30
N MET A 345 -32.48 2.99 -18.20
CA MET A 345 -33.67 3.64 -17.66
C MET A 345 -34.34 4.61 -18.66
N ASP A 346 -33.53 5.18 -19.55
CA ASP A 346 -34.00 6.03 -20.68
C ASP A 346 -34.95 5.32 -21.62
N LEU A 347 -34.97 3.98 -21.61
CA LEU A 347 -35.84 3.14 -22.46
C LEU A 347 -37.01 2.49 -21.68
N ILE A 348 -37.19 2.77 -20.41
CA ILE A 348 -38.22 2.13 -19.57
C ILE A 348 -39.33 3.14 -19.26
N SER A 349 -40.59 2.72 -19.44
CA SER A 349 -41.73 3.54 -19.05
C SER A 349 -41.90 3.59 -17.52
N PRO A 350 -42.41 4.69 -16.93
CA PRO A 350 -42.63 4.80 -15.50
C PRO A 350 -43.52 3.67 -14.91
N GLU A 351 -44.45 3.15 -15.69
CA GLU A 351 -45.32 2.03 -15.31
C GLU A 351 -44.52 0.75 -15.09
N ASN A 352 -43.59 0.45 -16.01
CA ASN A 352 -42.73 -0.73 -15.92
C ASN A 352 -41.75 -0.63 -14.71
N VAL A 353 -41.28 0.55 -14.36
CA VAL A 353 -40.46 0.77 -13.14
C VAL A 353 -41.26 0.39 -11.91
N SER A 354 -42.52 0.80 -11.81
CA SER A 354 -43.39 0.46 -10.68
C SER A 354 -43.61 -1.06 -10.56
N ILE A 355 -43.83 -1.74 -11.68
CA ILE A 355 -44.01 -3.22 -11.72
C ILE A 355 -42.74 -3.94 -11.26
N ILE A 356 -41.56 -3.47 -11.73
CA ILE A 356 -40.25 -4.05 -11.32
C ILE A 356 -40.04 -3.86 -9.82
N ASN A 357 -40.29 -2.67 -9.30
CA ASN A 357 -40.17 -2.38 -7.86
C ASN A 357 -41.09 -3.25 -7.00
N GLU A 358 -42.38 -3.39 -7.40
CA GLU A 358 -43.32 -4.23 -6.69
C GLU A 358 -42.86 -5.69 -6.62
N LYS A 359 -42.39 -6.24 -7.72
CA LYS A 359 -41.91 -7.64 -7.79
C LYS A 359 -40.60 -7.84 -7.01
N LEU A 360 -39.69 -6.86 -6.99
CA LEU A 360 -38.44 -6.91 -6.20
C LEU A 360 -38.71 -6.85 -4.69
N THR A 361 -39.70 -6.07 -4.26
CA THR A 361 -40.08 -5.95 -2.85
C THR A 361 -40.86 -7.15 -2.33
N THR A 362 -41.72 -7.78 -3.17
CA THR A 362 -42.56 -8.90 -2.76
C THR A 362 -41.81 -10.20 -2.47
N ASN A 363 -40.57 -10.36 -2.98
CA ASN A 363 -39.77 -11.58 -2.83
C ASN A 363 -38.93 -11.67 -1.55
N ASN A 364 -39.20 -10.86 -0.53
CA ASN A 364 -38.53 -10.86 0.79
C ASN A 364 -36.97 -10.86 0.75
N GLN A 365 -36.37 -10.62 -0.41
CA GLN A 365 -34.93 -10.43 -0.54
C GLN A 365 -34.67 -8.91 -0.51
N GLN A 366 -34.15 -8.40 0.61
CA GLN A 366 -33.62 -7.03 0.67
C GLN A 366 -32.41 -6.92 -0.28
N LEU A 367 -32.68 -6.69 -1.58
CA LEU A 367 -31.67 -6.46 -2.59
C LEU A 367 -31.46 -4.96 -2.72
N THR A 368 -30.20 -4.52 -2.61
CA THR A 368 -29.84 -3.15 -2.97
C THR A 368 -29.98 -3.01 -4.50
N THR A 369 -30.93 -2.19 -4.94
CA THR A 369 -31.21 -1.98 -6.36
C THR A 369 -31.03 -0.52 -6.72
N ILE A 370 -30.30 -0.26 -7.80
CA ILE A 370 -30.04 1.09 -8.34
C ILE A 370 -30.47 1.13 -9.80
N TYR A 371 -31.16 2.20 -10.16
CA TYR A 371 -31.64 2.46 -11.52
C TYR A 371 -30.73 3.46 -12.21
N ILE A 372 -30.16 3.09 -13.37
CA ILE A 372 -29.24 3.96 -14.11
C ILE A 372 -29.56 4.03 -15.60
N SER A 373 -29.13 5.10 -16.25
CA SER A 373 -28.81 5.11 -17.67
C SER A 373 -27.33 5.43 -17.82
N ALA A 374 -26.53 4.39 -18.04
CA ALA A 374 -25.09 4.55 -18.24
C ALA A 374 -24.76 5.39 -19.49
N LYS A 375 -25.67 5.42 -20.48
CA LYS A 375 -25.51 6.20 -21.71
C LYS A 375 -25.74 7.69 -21.46
N GLU A 376 -26.77 8.03 -20.70
CA GLU A 376 -27.17 9.42 -20.41
C GLU A 376 -26.58 9.93 -19.08
N ASN A 377 -25.71 9.13 -18.44
CA ASN A 377 -25.07 9.43 -17.14
C ASN A 377 -26.07 9.71 -15.98
N ILE A 378 -27.22 9.04 -15.99
CA ILE A 378 -28.25 9.19 -14.95
C ILE A 378 -28.09 8.08 -13.90
N GLY A 379 -28.15 8.44 -12.60
CA GLY A 379 -28.06 7.48 -11.48
C GLY A 379 -26.64 6.96 -11.19
N VAL A 380 -25.62 7.41 -11.93
CA VAL A 380 -24.22 6.98 -11.73
C VAL A 380 -23.67 7.48 -10.40
N ASP A 381 -24.03 8.69 -9.97
CA ASP A 381 -23.62 9.22 -8.66
C ASP A 381 -24.22 8.45 -7.48
N GLU A 382 -25.45 7.95 -7.62
CA GLU A 382 -26.08 7.08 -6.62
C GLU A 382 -25.30 5.77 -6.49
N LEU A 383 -24.86 5.19 -7.62
CA LEU A 383 -24.01 4.01 -7.64
C LEU A 383 -22.65 4.28 -6.95
N LYS A 384 -22.01 5.42 -7.20
CA LYS A 384 -20.76 5.82 -6.53
C LYS A 384 -20.94 5.93 -5.02
N ASN A 385 -22.00 6.59 -4.57
CA ASN A 385 -22.34 6.70 -3.15
C ASN A 385 -22.62 5.33 -2.52
N GLN A 386 -23.27 4.44 -3.22
CA GLN A 386 -23.52 3.07 -2.77
C GLN A 386 -22.21 2.27 -2.64
N LEU A 387 -21.29 2.39 -3.60
CA LEU A 387 -19.97 1.77 -3.53
C LEU A 387 -19.19 2.28 -2.30
N LEU A 388 -19.19 3.59 -2.06
CA LEU A 388 -18.57 4.19 -0.87
C LEU A 388 -19.18 3.70 0.44
N SER A 389 -20.48 3.39 0.48
CA SER A 389 -21.15 2.90 1.68
C SER A 389 -20.67 1.52 2.14
N PHE A 390 -20.09 0.72 1.25
CA PHE A 390 -19.52 -0.59 1.60
C PHE A 390 -18.12 -0.49 2.23
N VAL A 391 -17.53 0.70 2.23
CA VAL A 391 -16.22 0.94 2.81
C VAL A 391 -16.36 1.53 4.20
N ASN A 392 -15.82 0.84 5.20
CA ASN A 392 -15.74 1.42 6.54
C ASN A 392 -14.63 2.45 6.61
N THR A 393 -14.97 3.71 6.30
CA THR A 393 -14.02 4.84 6.35
C THR A 393 -13.86 5.44 7.74
N GLY A 394 -14.50 4.88 8.76
CA GLY A 394 -14.48 5.42 10.13
C GLY A 394 -13.07 5.54 10.69
N ALA A 395 -12.25 4.51 10.53
CA ALA A 395 -10.85 4.49 11.00
C ALA A 395 -9.97 5.56 10.32
N LEU A 396 -10.18 5.82 9.01
CA LEU A 396 -9.49 6.91 8.28
C LEU A 396 -9.85 8.29 8.81
N ARG A 397 -11.14 8.53 9.08
CA ARG A 397 -11.63 9.82 9.58
C ARG A 397 -11.15 10.11 10.99
N ASN A 398 -10.97 9.08 11.81
CA ASN A 398 -10.51 9.20 13.20
C ASN A 398 -8.98 9.25 13.33
N ASN A 399 -8.23 9.22 12.23
CA ASN A 399 -6.76 9.18 12.24
C ASN A 399 -6.21 7.97 13.03
N GLU A 400 -6.94 6.85 13.05
CA GLU A 400 -6.53 5.63 13.71
C GLU A 400 -5.40 4.94 12.95
N THR A 401 -4.54 4.23 13.68
CA THR A 401 -3.46 3.45 13.07
C THR A 401 -4.03 2.25 12.31
N ILE A 402 -3.76 2.19 11.00
CA ILE A 402 -4.23 1.15 10.09
C ILE A 402 -3.03 0.34 9.59
N VAL A 403 -3.13 -0.99 9.69
CA VAL A 403 -2.13 -1.93 9.18
C VAL A 403 -2.45 -2.26 7.73
N THR A 404 -1.47 -2.09 6.82
CA THR A 404 -1.64 -2.37 5.38
C THR A 404 -0.70 -3.45 4.86
N ASN A 405 0.35 -3.79 5.62
CA ASN A 405 1.39 -4.72 5.22
C ASN A 405 1.13 -6.12 5.81
N THR A 406 1.10 -7.14 4.94
CA THR A 406 0.90 -8.54 5.35
C THR A 406 1.96 -9.02 6.33
N ARG A 407 3.22 -8.59 6.17
CA ARG A 407 4.32 -8.92 7.09
C ARG A 407 4.03 -8.43 8.52
N HIS A 408 3.52 -7.18 8.64
CA HIS A 408 3.12 -6.63 9.93
C HIS A 408 1.96 -7.41 10.53
N TYR A 409 0.94 -7.72 9.72
CA TYR A 409 -0.22 -8.50 10.13
C TYR A 409 0.18 -9.88 10.67
N ASP A 410 1.03 -10.62 9.96
CA ASP A 410 1.53 -11.92 10.40
C ASP A 410 2.33 -11.84 11.71
N SER A 411 3.16 -10.80 11.85
CA SER A 411 3.92 -10.58 13.08
C SER A 411 3.02 -10.22 14.25
N LEU A 412 1.96 -9.42 14.04
CA LEU A 412 0.96 -9.08 15.06
C LEU A 412 0.17 -10.30 15.51
N LEU A 413 -0.24 -11.18 14.58
CA LEU A 413 -0.94 -12.44 14.93
C LEU A 413 -0.09 -13.34 15.81
N LYS A 414 1.19 -13.52 15.45
CA LYS A 414 2.13 -14.33 16.23
C LYS A 414 2.38 -13.71 17.60
N ALA A 415 2.60 -12.39 17.67
CA ALA A 415 2.74 -11.70 18.93
C ALA A 415 1.50 -11.86 19.83
N LEU A 416 0.29 -11.79 19.25
CA LEU A 416 -0.96 -11.99 19.99
C LEU A 416 -1.06 -13.40 20.56
N ASP A 417 -0.70 -14.42 19.80
CA ASP A 417 -0.69 -15.82 20.27
C ASP A 417 0.24 -16.00 21.48
N GLU A 418 1.46 -15.45 21.41
CA GLU A 418 2.40 -15.50 22.53
C GLU A 418 1.92 -14.73 23.76
N ILE A 419 1.35 -13.53 23.59
CA ILE A 419 0.77 -12.74 24.69
C ILE A 419 -0.39 -13.50 25.35
N GLN A 420 -1.22 -14.21 24.59
CA GLN A 420 -2.30 -15.02 25.12
C GLN A 420 -1.77 -16.23 25.93
N LYS A 421 -0.66 -16.86 25.49
CA LYS A 421 0.02 -17.92 26.25
C LYS A 421 0.55 -17.38 27.59
N VAL A 422 1.19 -16.21 27.59
CA VAL A 422 1.67 -15.55 28.82
C VAL A 422 0.51 -15.25 29.76
N ASN A 423 -0.60 -14.69 29.24
CA ASN A 423 -1.78 -14.38 30.04
C ASN A 423 -2.43 -15.65 30.64
N TYR A 424 -2.50 -16.72 29.87
CA TYR A 424 -2.94 -18.02 30.34
C TYR A 424 -2.00 -18.59 31.43
N GLY A 425 -0.69 -18.52 31.21
CA GLY A 425 0.34 -18.92 32.18
C GLY A 425 0.21 -18.18 33.50
N LEU A 426 -0.02 -16.87 33.44
CA LEU A 426 -0.23 -16.06 34.65
C LEU A 426 -1.51 -16.42 35.41
N GLN A 427 -2.58 -16.84 34.71
CA GLN A 427 -3.85 -17.28 35.35
C GLN A 427 -3.76 -18.69 35.97
N THR A 428 -2.95 -19.55 35.38
CA THR A 428 -2.78 -20.95 35.80
C THR A 428 -1.57 -21.18 36.68
N ASN A 429 -0.86 -20.11 37.06
CA ASN A 429 0.36 -20.12 37.86
C ASN A 429 1.46 -21.03 37.25
N ILE A 430 1.64 -20.96 35.94
CA ILE A 430 2.78 -21.61 35.26
C ILE A 430 4.08 -20.95 35.76
N SER A 431 5.15 -21.72 35.81
CA SER A 431 6.47 -21.25 36.26
C SER A 431 6.98 -20.09 35.43
N SER A 432 7.69 -19.16 36.06
CA SER A 432 8.20 -17.90 35.41
C SER A 432 9.15 -18.18 34.27
N ASP A 433 9.92 -19.28 34.30
CA ASP A 433 10.84 -19.70 33.23
C ASP A 433 10.11 -20.01 31.91
N LEU A 434 8.97 -20.71 31.98
CA LEU A 434 8.15 -20.99 30.80
C LEU A 434 7.50 -19.71 30.24
N MET A 435 6.96 -18.84 31.11
CA MET A 435 6.41 -17.56 30.69
C MET A 435 7.46 -16.65 30.04
N ALA A 436 8.72 -16.71 30.52
CA ALA A 436 9.82 -15.92 29.95
C ALA A 436 10.11 -16.31 28.48
N ILE A 437 9.88 -17.56 28.09
CA ILE A 437 10.02 -18.02 26.70
C ILE A 437 9.01 -17.32 25.81
N ASP A 438 7.73 -17.39 26.18
CA ASP A 438 6.62 -16.80 25.41
C ASP A 438 6.76 -15.26 25.33
N ILE A 439 7.23 -14.62 26.40
CA ILE A 439 7.52 -13.17 26.41
C ILE A 439 8.63 -12.83 25.41
N ARG A 440 9.73 -13.62 25.36
CA ARG A 440 10.83 -13.39 24.41
C ARG A 440 10.36 -13.56 22.97
N GLU A 441 9.50 -14.54 22.69
CA GLU A 441 8.91 -14.72 21.36
C GLU A 441 7.99 -13.55 20.99
N ALA A 442 7.16 -13.05 21.91
CA ALA A 442 6.38 -11.84 21.66
C ALA A 442 7.27 -10.63 21.34
N LEU A 443 8.34 -10.41 22.12
CA LEU A 443 9.33 -9.34 21.90
C LEU A 443 10.05 -9.49 20.55
N TYR A 444 10.35 -10.72 20.14
CA TYR A 444 10.92 -11.03 18.83
C TYR A 444 9.97 -10.58 17.71
N HIS A 445 8.69 -10.94 17.79
CA HIS A 445 7.70 -10.57 16.77
C HIS A 445 7.46 -9.06 16.69
N PHE A 446 7.48 -8.34 17.81
CA PHE A 446 7.47 -6.87 17.81
C PHE A 446 8.73 -6.30 17.13
N GLY A 447 9.90 -6.84 17.45
CA GLY A 447 11.17 -6.43 16.84
C GLY A 447 11.25 -6.66 15.33
N MET A 448 10.58 -7.70 14.83
CA MET A 448 10.46 -7.97 13.39
C MET A 448 9.66 -6.87 12.66
N ILE A 449 8.68 -6.24 13.32
CA ILE A 449 7.89 -5.14 12.72
C ILE A 449 8.76 -3.90 12.56
N THR A 450 9.44 -3.49 13.63
CA THR A 450 10.20 -2.23 13.68
C THR A 450 11.60 -2.35 13.06
N GLY A 451 12.08 -3.59 12.87
CA GLY A 451 13.41 -3.86 12.33
C GLY A 451 14.51 -3.90 13.40
N GLU A 452 14.17 -3.98 14.68
CA GLU A 452 15.14 -4.23 15.73
C GLU A 452 15.68 -5.67 15.71
N VAL A 453 14.87 -6.57 15.14
CA VAL A 453 15.25 -7.94 14.81
C VAL A 453 15.12 -8.10 13.29
N THR A 454 16.25 -8.33 12.59
CA THR A 454 16.28 -8.51 11.14
C THR A 454 17.33 -9.54 10.75
N ASN A 455 17.21 -10.07 9.54
CA ASN A 455 18.26 -10.81 8.86
C ASN A 455 18.43 -10.31 7.42
N ASP A 456 19.57 -10.61 6.78
CA ASP A 456 19.91 -10.12 5.45
C ASP A 456 18.90 -10.60 4.38
N GLU A 457 18.32 -11.78 4.52
CA GLU A 457 17.30 -12.31 3.60
C GLU A 457 16.00 -11.50 3.67
N LEU A 458 15.52 -11.20 4.87
CA LEU A 458 14.33 -10.39 5.08
C LEU A 458 14.50 -8.98 4.49
N LEU A 459 15.62 -8.33 4.79
CA LEU A 459 15.93 -7.01 4.26
C LEU A 459 16.06 -7.05 2.72
N GLY A 460 16.72 -8.07 2.18
CA GLY A 460 16.83 -8.29 0.75
C GLY A 460 15.46 -8.38 0.07
N ASN A 461 14.54 -9.15 0.62
CA ASN A 461 13.19 -9.33 0.07
C ASN A 461 12.35 -8.05 0.14
N ILE A 462 12.43 -7.31 1.24
CA ILE A 462 11.69 -6.04 1.40
C ILE A 462 12.18 -5.03 0.36
N PHE A 463 13.48 -4.77 0.30
CA PHE A 463 14.05 -3.71 -0.53
C PHE A 463 14.15 -4.05 -2.02
N ALA A 464 14.11 -5.33 -2.40
CA ALA A 464 14.09 -5.74 -3.82
C ALA A 464 12.87 -5.23 -4.59
N ASN A 465 11.77 -4.95 -3.88
CA ASN A 465 10.53 -4.43 -4.48
C ASN A 465 10.49 -2.89 -4.59
N PHE A 466 11.54 -2.20 -4.15
CA PHE A 466 11.62 -0.74 -4.25
C PHE A 466 12.12 -0.28 -5.62
N CYS A 467 11.84 0.97 -5.96
CA CYS A 467 12.42 1.59 -7.15
C CYS A 467 13.94 1.79 -6.98
N ILE A 468 14.70 1.63 -8.07
CA ILE A 468 16.12 2.01 -8.13
C ILE A 468 16.19 3.54 -7.95
N GLY A 469 17.07 4.02 -7.06
CA GLY A 469 17.18 5.46 -6.74
C GLY A 469 16.46 5.90 -5.46
N LYS A 470 15.80 4.93 -4.78
CA LYS A 470 15.14 5.09 -3.47
C LYS A 470 15.74 4.19 -2.42
#